data_d5159314a5c3acbe5a0016cfabf2ea79
#
_entry.id   d5159314a5c3acbe5a0016cfabf2ea79
#
_cell.length_a   1.000
_cell.length_b   1.000
_cell.length_c   1.000
_cell.angle_alpha   90.00
_cell.angle_beta   90.00
_cell.angle_gamma   90.00
#
_symmetry.space_group_name_H-M   'P 1'
#
loop_
_entity.id
_entity.type
_entity.pdbx_description
1 polymer ?
#
loop_
_entity_poly.entity_id
_entity_poly.type
_entity_poly.pdbx_seq_one_letter_code
_entity_poly.pdbx_strand_id
1 'polypeptide(L)'
;MLSRADPIPLPRLAIFGDSHYACVRMAHQQGLVPLGGLSVEYWGHVGKRFRFLDYRDDAIVPTDDITADRFAKFNDMGRRRLPVADFDAVAFVGCRFYVTPLFLQLAQARADGQFVSSGLRARLVRDLLANSSTYDYARRFAATAKAQILFSPVSLPTAGLTHGWEAIFPSATVLDAGDSADLWDRLTRAMAEDGVRLIAQPEPSREGGLWTRPDYAVAGHETSGDAEHKNPAYGALVLDALTRQLSAQISTFAKT
;
A
#
# COMPACT_ATOMS: atom_id res chain seq x y z
N MET A 1 -9.74 -17.60 45.72
CA MET A 1 -8.96 -16.58 44.95
C MET A 1 -8.99 -17.00 43.49
N LEU A 2 -9.81 -16.36 42.67
CA LEU A 2 -9.81 -16.60 41.23
C LEU A 2 -8.58 -15.88 40.66
N SER A 3 -7.64 -16.62 40.08
CA SER A 3 -6.52 -16.06 39.32
C SER A 3 -7.11 -15.22 38.16
N ARG A 4 -6.84 -13.92 38.17
CA ARG A 4 -7.10 -13.08 36.99
C ARG A 4 -6.21 -13.62 35.89
N ALA A 5 -6.82 -14.25 34.88
CA ALA A 5 -6.08 -14.56 33.66
C ALA A 5 -5.52 -13.25 33.09
N ASP A 6 -4.23 -13.22 32.78
CA ASP A 6 -3.62 -12.05 32.13
C ASP A 6 -4.36 -11.78 30.80
N PRO A 7 -4.64 -10.52 30.50
CA PRO A 7 -5.32 -10.18 29.26
C PRO A 7 -4.49 -10.67 28.05
N ILE A 8 -5.15 -11.38 27.15
CA ILE A 8 -4.52 -11.83 25.89
C ILE A 8 -4.01 -10.58 25.16
N PRO A 9 -2.71 -10.50 24.83
CA PRO A 9 -2.18 -9.34 24.13
C PRO A 9 -2.88 -9.16 22.78
N LEU A 10 -3.21 -7.91 22.44
CA LEU A 10 -3.80 -7.58 21.16
C LEU A 10 -2.80 -7.83 20.02
N PRO A 11 -3.25 -8.39 18.88
CA PRO A 11 -2.40 -8.51 17.69
C PRO A 11 -1.81 -7.17 17.29
N ARG A 12 -0.52 -7.16 16.98
CA ARG A 12 0.25 -5.95 16.64
C ARG A 12 0.37 -5.78 15.14
N LEU A 13 -0.08 -4.63 14.62
CA LEU A 13 0.01 -4.22 13.23
C LEU A 13 0.98 -3.05 13.08
N ALA A 14 2.03 -3.21 12.27
CA ALA A 14 2.80 -2.08 11.77
C ALA A 14 2.22 -1.58 10.44
N ILE A 15 1.98 -0.28 10.31
CA ILE A 15 1.67 0.38 9.05
C ILE A 15 2.89 1.20 8.63
N PHE A 16 3.59 0.73 7.60
CA PHE A 16 4.81 1.34 7.09
C PHE A 16 4.56 1.97 5.73
N GLY A 17 4.97 3.24 5.56
CA GLY A 17 4.76 3.92 4.29
C GLY A 17 5.45 5.27 4.15
N ASP A 18 5.26 5.88 2.98
CA ASP A 18 5.64 7.25 2.69
C ASP A 18 4.48 8.22 2.98
N SER A 19 4.45 9.41 2.36
CA SER A 19 3.38 10.40 2.58
C SER A 19 1.97 9.86 2.29
N HIS A 20 1.84 8.83 1.46
CA HIS A 20 0.54 8.25 1.09
C HIS A 20 -0.15 7.51 2.26
N TYR A 21 0.61 7.02 3.28
CA TYR A 21 -0.03 6.42 4.44
C TYR A 21 -0.71 7.44 5.36
N ALA A 22 -0.44 8.73 5.19
CA ALA A 22 -0.98 9.78 6.06
C ALA A 22 -2.51 9.78 6.10
N CYS A 23 -3.18 9.55 4.97
CA CYS A 23 -4.65 9.45 4.93
C CYS A 23 -5.18 8.29 5.79
N VAL A 24 -4.47 7.15 5.83
CA VAL A 24 -4.80 5.98 6.66
C VAL A 24 -4.64 6.31 8.14
N ARG A 25 -3.52 6.96 8.51
CA ARG A 25 -3.28 7.41 9.88
C ARG A 25 -4.34 8.43 10.33
N MET A 26 -4.68 9.39 9.47
CA MET A 26 -5.73 10.38 9.76
C MET A 26 -7.11 9.73 9.92
N ALA A 27 -7.45 8.75 9.07
CA ALA A 27 -8.70 8.00 9.20
C ALA A 27 -8.80 7.26 10.55
N HIS A 28 -7.70 6.64 10.98
CA HIS A 28 -7.61 6.01 12.31
C HIS A 28 -7.78 7.04 13.43
N GLN A 29 -7.04 8.15 13.39
CA GLN A 29 -7.09 9.20 14.41
C GLN A 29 -8.48 9.85 14.52
N GLN A 30 -9.23 9.92 13.42
CA GLN A 30 -10.60 10.41 13.38
C GLN A 30 -11.64 9.35 13.76
N GLY A 31 -11.24 8.12 14.04
CA GLY A 31 -12.15 7.04 14.40
C GLY A 31 -13.07 6.58 13.27
N LEU A 32 -12.70 6.82 12.00
CA LEU A 32 -13.53 6.47 10.84
C LEU A 32 -13.67 4.95 10.63
N VAL A 33 -12.72 4.17 11.15
CA VAL A 33 -12.75 2.70 11.10
C VAL A 33 -12.43 2.18 12.50
N PRO A 34 -13.28 1.34 13.09
CA PRO A 34 -12.99 0.71 14.37
C PRO A 34 -11.89 -0.34 14.18
N LEU A 35 -10.78 -0.19 14.93
CA LEU A 35 -9.68 -1.16 14.95
C LEU A 35 -9.79 -2.13 16.14
N GLY A 36 -11.00 -2.44 16.54
CA GLY A 36 -11.28 -3.24 17.74
C GLY A 36 -10.42 -4.51 17.80
N GLY A 37 -9.56 -4.60 18.81
CA GLY A 37 -8.69 -5.73 19.01
C GLY A 37 -7.35 -5.70 18.29
N LEU A 38 -6.91 -4.57 17.71
CA LEU A 38 -5.58 -4.40 17.13
C LEU A 38 -4.77 -3.30 17.85
N SER A 39 -3.50 -3.57 18.12
CA SER A 39 -2.51 -2.54 18.49
C SER A 39 -1.79 -2.08 17.22
N VAL A 40 -1.97 -0.81 16.84
CA VAL A 40 -1.44 -0.28 15.56
C VAL A 40 -0.29 0.68 15.82
N GLU A 41 0.83 0.47 15.15
CA GLU A 41 1.98 1.37 15.13
C GLU A 41 2.18 1.92 13.72
N TYR A 42 2.47 3.22 13.62
CA TYR A 42 2.75 3.89 12.35
C TYR A 42 4.24 4.11 12.15
N TRP A 43 4.74 3.66 10.99
CA TRP A 43 6.14 3.74 10.60
C TRP A 43 6.24 4.44 9.26
N GLY A 44 6.68 5.68 9.25
CA GLY A 44 6.70 6.48 8.03
C GLY A 44 8.06 7.06 7.70
N HIS A 45 8.22 7.41 6.44
CA HIS A 45 9.32 8.24 6.00
C HIS A 45 8.89 9.13 4.85
N VAL A 46 9.56 10.30 4.69
CA VAL A 46 9.34 11.15 3.51
C VAL A 46 9.84 10.45 2.25
N GLY A 47 9.04 10.46 1.17
CA GLY A 47 9.30 9.66 -0.03
C GLY A 47 10.72 9.78 -0.60
N LYS A 48 11.30 10.99 -0.63
CA LYS A 48 12.68 11.22 -1.13
C LYS A 48 13.77 10.48 -0.34
N ARG A 49 13.49 10.09 0.91
CA ARG A 49 14.42 9.40 1.79
C ARG A 49 14.26 7.88 1.81
N PHE A 50 13.26 7.31 1.12
CA PHE A 50 13.10 5.86 1.01
C PHE A 50 14.35 5.17 0.44
N ARG A 51 15.10 5.82 -0.45
CA ARG A 51 16.37 5.30 -0.98
C ARG A 51 17.48 5.10 0.06
N PHE A 52 17.32 5.66 1.26
CA PHE A 52 18.24 5.52 2.39
C PHE A 52 17.72 4.55 3.44
N LEU A 53 16.74 3.72 3.07
CA LEU A 53 16.32 2.56 3.84
C LEU A 53 16.91 1.31 3.20
N ASP A 54 17.20 0.32 4.02
CA ASP A 54 17.72 -0.98 3.61
C ASP A 54 17.05 -2.08 4.43
N TYR A 55 17.14 -3.32 3.96
CA TYR A 55 16.69 -4.50 4.67
C TYR A 55 17.90 -5.24 5.23
N ARG A 56 18.00 -5.32 6.55
CA ARG A 56 19.06 -6.06 7.26
C ARG A 56 18.51 -6.71 8.51
N ASP A 57 18.92 -7.93 8.79
CA ASP A 57 18.59 -8.66 10.03
C ASP A 57 17.07 -8.64 10.32
N ASP A 58 16.28 -9.02 9.34
CA ASP A 58 14.82 -9.06 9.38
C ASP A 58 14.16 -7.75 9.84
N ALA A 59 14.77 -6.63 9.45
CA ALA A 59 14.27 -5.30 9.74
C ALA A 59 14.49 -4.32 8.58
N ILE A 60 13.63 -3.31 8.49
CA ILE A 60 13.90 -2.11 7.70
C ILE A 60 14.73 -1.17 8.57
N VAL A 61 15.90 -0.77 8.05
CA VAL A 61 16.88 0.05 8.76
C VAL A 61 17.28 1.24 7.90
N PRO A 62 17.46 2.44 8.50
CA PRO A 62 18.08 3.57 7.85
C PRO A 62 19.57 3.32 7.57
N THR A 63 20.09 3.86 6.46
CA THR A 63 21.49 3.74 6.07
C THR A 63 22.33 4.96 6.44
N ASP A 64 21.70 6.05 6.93
CA ASP A 64 22.35 7.25 7.43
C ASP A 64 21.63 7.80 8.68
N ASP A 65 22.35 8.59 9.49
CA ASP A 65 21.83 9.12 10.76
C ASP A 65 20.66 10.09 10.58
N ILE A 66 20.67 10.91 9.53
CA ILE A 66 19.57 11.85 9.24
C ILE A 66 18.27 11.08 8.96
N THR A 67 18.38 9.98 8.22
CA THR A 67 17.24 9.10 7.94
C THR A 67 16.80 8.37 9.19
N ALA A 68 17.76 7.92 10.03
CA ALA A 68 17.48 7.26 11.30
C ALA A 68 16.74 8.16 12.29
N ASP A 69 17.17 9.41 12.43
CA ASP A 69 16.52 10.38 13.32
C ASP A 69 15.09 10.72 12.84
N ARG A 70 14.92 10.87 11.53
CA ARG A 70 13.59 11.08 10.95
C ARG A 70 12.70 9.85 11.09
N PHE A 71 13.23 8.66 10.87
CA PHE A 71 12.50 7.41 11.02
C PHE A 71 12.00 7.25 12.45
N ALA A 72 12.87 7.50 13.45
CA ALA A 72 12.52 7.52 14.87
C ALA A 72 11.47 8.58 15.22
N LYS A 73 11.51 9.74 14.57
CA LYS A 73 10.54 10.81 14.78
C LYS A 73 9.15 10.50 14.25
N PHE A 74 9.06 9.72 13.15
CA PHE A 74 7.79 9.41 12.49
C PHE A 74 7.09 8.16 13.02
N ASN A 75 7.82 7.24 13.68
CA ASN A 75 7.18 6.14 14.36
C ASN A 75 6.76 6.53 15.79
N ASP A 76 5.67 5.92 16.25
CA ASP A 76 5.07 6.29 17.55
C ASP A 76 5.93 5.86 18.75
N MET A 77 6.92 4.99 18.53
CA MET A 77 7.80 4.44 19.59
C MET A 77 9.20 5.05 19.61
N GLY A 78 9.54 6.00 18.73
CA GLY A 78 10.85 6.60 18.63
C GLY A 78 11.98 5.65 18.21
N ARG A 79 11.66 4.49 17.62
CA ARG A 79 12.64 3.47 17.24
C ARG A 79 13.27 3.75 15.88
N ARG A 80 14.56 3.39 15.75
CA ARG A 80 15.36 3.65 14.54
C ARG A 80 15.34 2.49 13.53
N ARG A 81 14.67 1.37 13.83
CA ARG A 81 14.54 0.20 12.95
C ARG A 81 13.16 -0.42 13.12
N LEU A 82 12.61 -0.96 12.03
CA LEU A 82 11.35 -1.70 12.02
C LEU A 82 11.64 -3.20 11.92
N PRO A 83 11.74 -3.92 13.05
CA PRO A 83 11.91 -5.37 13.04
C PRO A 83 10.56 -6.05 12.77
N VAL A 84 10.52 -6.98 11.81
CA VAL A 84 9.27 -7.68 11.48
C VAL A 84 8.79 -8.60 12.60
N ALA A 85 9.73 -9.16 13.38
CA ALA A 85 9.41 -10.10 14.47
C ALA A 85 8.58 -9.49 15.61
N ASP A 86 8.51 -8.16 15.69
CA ASP A 86 7.72 -7.48 16.74
C ASP A 86 6.23 -7.39 16.40
N PHE A 87 5.80 -7.85 15.22
CA PHE A 87 4.45 -7.65 14.71
C PHE A 87 3.82 -8.96 14.22
N ASP A 88 2.51 -9.07 14.41
CA ASP A 88 1.70 -10.15 13.83
C ASP A 88 1.35 -9.85 12.37
N ALA A 89 1.37 -8.56 12.00
CA ALA A 89 1.19 -8.11 10.61
C ALA A 89 2.00 -6.84 10.32
N VAL A 90 2.46 -6.72 9.07
CA VAL A 90 3.07 -5.49 8.54
C VAL A 90 2.36 -5.09 7.26
N ALA A 91 1.80 -3.90 7.23
CA ALA A 91 1.15 -3.32 6.05
C ALA A 91 2.04 -2.25 5.42
N PHE A 92 2.47 -2.49 4.19
CA PHE A 92 3.15 -1.50 3.36
C PHE A 92 2.08 -0.64 2.66
N VAL A 93 2.11 0.68 2.84
CA VAL A 93 1.12 1.59 2.26
C VAL A 93 1.80 2.70 1.47
N GLY A 94 1.51 2.77 0.18
CA GLY A 94 2.16 3.66 -0.78
C GLY A 94 3.58 3.19 -1.10
N CYS A 95 4.52 3.52 -0.23
CA CYS A 95 5.92 3.06 -0.30
C CYS A 95 6.59 3.31 -1.65
N ARG A 96 6.20 4.37 -2.36
CA ARG A 96 6.66 4.67 -3.73
C ARG A 96 6.44 3.54 -4.74
N PHE A 97 5.52 2.65 -4.48
CA PHE A 97 5.15 1.59 -5.41
C PHE A 97 3.96 2.04 -6.27
N TYR A 98 4.28 2.52 -7.47
CA TYR A 98 3.32 3.09 -8.41
C TYR A 98 2.87 2.04 -9.41
N VAL A 99 1.59 1.66 -9.36
CA VAL A 99 0.97 0.79 -10.38
C VAL A 99 0.49 1.60 -11.59
N THR A 100 0.35 2.91 -11.46
CA THR A 100 -0.14 3.83 -12.49
C THR A 100 0.51 3.64 -13.86
N PRO A 101 1.86 3.53 -14.00
CA PRO A 101 2.48 3.32 -15.31
C PRO A 101 2.02 2.05 -16.01
N LEU A 102 1.81 0.97 -15.26
CA LEU A 102 1.32 -0.31 -15.82
C LEU A 102 -0.09 -0.16 -16.42
N PHE A 103 -0.98 0.52 -15.70
CA PHE A 103 -2.35 0.75 -16.13
C PHE A 103 -2.40 1.69 -17.34
N LEU A 104 -1.60 2.77 -17.32
CA LEU A 104 -1.52 3.72 -18.45
C LEU A 104 -0.91 3.10 -19.71
N GLN A 105 0.09 2.23 -19.58
CA GLN A 105 0.64 1.49 -20.74
C GLN A 105 -0.42 0.65 -21.43
N LEU A 106 -1.26 -0.04 -20.66
CA LEU A 106 -2.32 -0.84 -21.25
C LEU A 106 -3.40 0.03 -21.88
N ALA A 107 -3.79 1.14 -21.23
CA ALA A 107 -4.75 2.10 -21.77
C ALA A 107 -4.25 2.74 -23.06
N GLN A 108 -2.97 3.16 -23.11
CA GLN A 108 -2.34 3.70 -24.31
C GLN A 108 -2.36 2.68 -25.46
N ALA A 109 -1.93 1.44 -25.19
CA ALA A 109 -1.95 0.39 -26.21
C ALA A 109 -3.36 0.13 -26.76
N ARG A 110 -4.37 0.17 -25.90
CA ARG A 110 -5.78 0.05 -26.31
C ARG A 110 -6.23 1.22 -27.20
N ALA A 111 -5.91 2.44 -26.78
CA ALA A 111 -6.24 3.64 -27.55
C ALA A 111 -5.57 3.63 -28.95
N ASP A 112 -4.35 3.09 -29.03
CA ASP A 112 -3.60 2.93 -30.29
C ASP A 112 -4.02 1.68 -31.11
N GLY A 113 -5.06 0.97 -30.69
CA GLY A 113 -5.56 -0.24 -31.37
C GLY A 113 -4.61 -1.45 -31.26
N GLN A 114 -3.67 -1.42 -30.33
CA GLN A 114 -2.68 -2.49 -30.17
C GLN A 114 -3.22 -3.64 -29.31
N PHE A 115 -2.90 -4.87 -29.71
CA PHE A 115 -3.19 -6.05 -28.91
C PHE A 115 -2.08 -6.31 -27.89
N VAL A 116 -2.46 -6.36 -26.62
CA VAL A 116 -1.54 -6.73 -25.52
C VAL A 116 -1.88 -8.14 -25.05
N SER A 117 -1.02 -9.11 -25.37
CA SER A 117 -1.23 -10.50 -25.03
C SER A 117 -1.22 -10.74 -23.50
N SER A 118 -1.87 -11.82 -23.06
CA SER A 118 -1.85 -12.25 -21.66
C SER A 118 -0.41 -12.47 -21.12
N GLY A 119 0.47 -13.04 -21.95
CA GLY A 119 1.88 -13.23 -21.60
C GLY A 119 2.64 -11.91 -21.40
N LEU A 120 2.38 -10.90 -22.23
CA LEU A 120 3.00 -9.58 -22.07
C LEU A 120 2.49 -8.89 -20.79
N ARG A 121 1.18 -8.92 -20.51
CA ARG A 121 0.62 -8.39 -19.26
C ARG A 121 1.26 -9.04 -18.03
N ALA A 122 1.39 -10.38 -18.03
CA ALA A 122 2.06 -11.09 -16.94
C ALA A 122 3.53 -10.70 -16.80
N ARG A 123 4.24 -10.44 -17.90
CA ARG A 123 5.62 -9.96 -17.89
C ARG A 123 5.72 -8.57 -17.31
N LEU A 124 4.88 -7.63 -17.73
CA LEU A 124 4.85 -6.25 -17.22
C LEU A 124 4.62 -6.20 -15.71
N VAL A 125 3.70 -7.03 -15.20
CA VAL A 125 3.47 -7.17 -13.75
C VAL A 125 4.73 -7.65 -13.03
N ARG A 126 5.38 -8.71 -13.51
CA ARG A 126 6.62 -9.22 -12.90
C ARG A 126 7.74 -8.19 -12.92
N ASP A 127 7.90 -7.46 -14.03
CA ASP A 127 8.91 -6.43 -14.15
C ASP A 127 8.65 -5.26 -13.20
N LEU A 128 7.38 -4.85 -12.99
CA LEU A 128 7.00 -3.86 -12.00
C LEU A 128 7.41 -4.30 -10.58
N LEU A 129 7.10 -5.53 -10.20
CA LEU A 129 7.43 -6.09 -8.89
C LEU A 129 8.96 -6.19 -8.71
N ALA A 130 9.68 -6.71 -9.69
CA ALA A 130 11.12 -6.90 -9.63
C ALA A 130 11.92 -5.59 -9.53
N ASN A 131 11.38 -4.49 -10.06
CA ASN A 131 12.03 -3.18 -10.04
C ASN A 131 11.68 -2.32 -8.81
N SER A 132 10.93 -2.85 -7.85
CA SER A 132 10.56 -2.12 -6.63
C SER A 132 11.35 -2.57 -5.42
N SER A 133 12.21 -1.68 -4.88
CA SER A 133 12.97 -1.96 -3.65
C SER A 133 12.07 -2.16 -2.43
N THR A 134 10.97 -1.43 -2.34
CA THR A 134 10.03 -1.55 -1.21
C THR A 134 9.19 -2.82 -1.28
N TYR A 135 8.87 -3.29 -2.48
CA TYR A 135 8.28 -4.61 -2.65
C TYR A 135 9.26 -5.73 -2.31
N ASP A 136 10.55 -5.56 -2.62
CA ASP A 136 11.59 -6.53 -2.21
C ASP A 136 11.66 -6.64 -0.67
N TYR A 137 11.50 -5.55 0.08
CA TYR A 137 11.41 -5.63 1.55
C TYR A 137 10.17 -6.43 2.02
N ALA A 138 9.02 -6.19 1.40
CA ALA A 138 7.81 -6.93 1.73
C ALA A 138 7.96 -8.44 1.45
N ARG A 139 8.55 -8.79 0.32
CA ARG A 139 8.83 -10.19 -0.07
C ARG A 139 9.81 -10.86 0.89
N ARG A 140 10.87 -10.16 1.31
CA ARG A 140 11.83 -10.68 2.31
C ARG A 140 11.17 -10.86 3.67
N PHE A 141 10.33 -9.92 4.10
CA PHE A 141 9.55 -10.09 5.32
C PHE A 141 8.64 -11.31 5.25
N ALA A 142 7.95 -11.52 4.13
CA ALA A 142 7.10 -12.68 3.93
C ALA A 142 7.86 -14.02 3.96
N ALA A 143 9.11 -14.02 3.48
CA ALA A 143 9.95 -15.21 3.46
C ALA A 143 10.54 -15.60 4.83
N THR A 144 10.74 -14.64 5.74
CA THR A 144 11.46 -14.85 7.00
C THR A 144 10.57 -14.79 8.24
N ALA A 145 9.43 -14.08 8.17
CA ALA A 145 8.59 -13.82 9.33
C ALA A 145 7.34 -14.71 9.38
N LYS A 146 6.81 -14.87 10.60
CA LYS A 146 5.45 -15.41 10.80
C LYS A 146 4.38 -14.34 10.58
N ALA A 147 4.77 -13.07 10.54
CA ALA A 147 3.88 -11.95 10.35
C ALA A 147 3.16 -12.02 9.00
N GLN A 148 1.92 -11.57 8.95
CA GLN A 148 1.22 -11.35 7.69
C GLN A 148 1.76 -10.11 7.00
N ILE A 149 2.09 -10.22 5.72
CA ILE A 149 2.56 -9.10 4.94
C ILE A 149 1.48 -8.66 3.97
N LEU A 150 1.04 -7.40 4.15
CA LEU A 150 0.01 -6.75 3.34
C LEU A 150 0.67 -5.60 2.57
N PHE A 151 0.22 -5.36 1.36
CA PHE A 151 0.79 -4.30 0.53
C PHE A 151 -0.30 -3.53 -0.21
N SER A 152 -0.45 -2.24 0.08
CA SER A 152 -1.32 -1.32 -0.63
C SER A 152 -0.45 -0.37 -1.47
N PRO A 153 -0.51 -0.42 -2.82
CA PRO A 153 0.22 0.50 -3.68
C PRO A 153 -0.13 1.96 -3.45
N VAL A 154 0.65 2.87 -4.02
CA VAL A 154 0.21 4.26 -4.23
C VAL A 154 -1.10 4.23 -5.02
N SER A 155 -2.09 4.99 -4.56
CA SER A 155 -3.38 5.10 -5.26
C SER A 155 -3.19 5.62 -6.68
N LEU A 156 -4.08 5.24 -7.58
CA LEU A 156 -4.17 5.87 -8.90
C LEU A 156 -4.34 7.39 -8.74
N PRO A 157 -3.86 8.21 -9.69
CA PRO A 157 -4.02 9.67 -9.64
C PRO A 157 -5.48 10.09 -9.57
N THR A 158 -5.73 11.26 -9.02
CA THR A 158 -7.07 11.85 -8.97
C THR A 158 -7.54 12.25 -10.37
N ALA A 159 -8.75 11.85 -10.74
CA ALA A 159 -9.38 12.21 -12.00
C ALA A 159 -9.50 13.73 -12.18
N GLY A 160 -9.36 14.22 -13.41
CA GLY A 160 -9.53 15.63 -13.75
C GLY A 160 -8.36 16.54 -13.41
N LEU A 161 -7.27 16.00 -12.82
CA LEU A 161 -6.05 16.77 -12.57
C LEU A 161 -4.97 16.42 -13.59
N THR A 162 -4.22 17.44 -14.03
CA THR A 162 -3.02 17.25 -14.86
C THR A 162 -1.90 16.66 -14.01
N HIS A 163 -1.32 15.58 -14.48
CA HIS A 163 -0.14 14.95 -13.89
C HIS A 163 0.82 14.59 -15.04
N GLY A 164 2.11 14.62 -14.84
CA GLY A 164 3.11 14.46 -15.90
C GLY A 164 3.03 13.18 -16.76
N TRP A 165 2.08 12.28 -16.47
CA TRP A 165 1.86 11.07 -17.25
C TRP A 165 1.27 11.30 -18.62
N GLU A 166 0.51 12.39 -18.86
CA GLU A 166 -0.05 12.75 -20.18
C GLU A 166 1.04 12.97 -21.23
N ALA A 167 2.22 13.45 -20.82
CA ALA A 167 3.35 13.60 -21.73
C ALA A 167 3.93 12.25 -22.20
N ILE A 168 3.76 11.19 -21.38
CA ILE A 168 4.28 9.85 -21.67
C ILE A 168 3.21 8.98 -22.32
N PHE A 169 1.95 9.15 -21.90
CA PHE A 169 0.80 8.35 -22.32
C PHE A 169 -0.35 9.24 -22.80
N PRO A 170 -0.18 9.97 -23.95
CA PRO A 170 -1.10 11.02 -24.35
C PRO A 170 -2.51 10.53 -24.73
N SER A 171 -2.66 9.26 -25.10
CA SER A 171 -3.96 8.67 -25.48
C SER A 171 -4.57 7.81 -24.35
N ALA A 172 -3.90 7.66 -23.21
CA ALA A 172 -4.35 6.84 -22.09
C ALA A 172 -5.36 7.58 -21.22
N THR A 173 -6.58 7.78 -21.72
CA THR A 173 -7.63 8.52 -21.00
C THR A 173 -8.59 7.62 -20.23
N VAL A 174 -8.81 6.39 -20.72
CA VAL A 174 -9.73 5.40 -20.12
C VAL A 174 -9.12 4.01 -20.23
N LEU A 175 -9.33 3.19 -19.21
CA LEU A 175 -9.09 1.77 -19.25
C LEU A 175 -10.41 1.03 -19.00
N ASP A 176 -10.72 0.06 -19.85
CA ASP A 176 -11.88 -0.80 -19.68
C ASP A 176 -11.87 -1.49 -18.29
N ALA A 177 -13.05 -1.65 -17.69
CA ALA A 177 -13.20 -2.23 -16.36
C ALA A 177 -12.66 -3.67 -16.30
N GLY A 178 -12.81 -4.44 -17.37
CA GLY A 178 -12.28 -5.81 -17.47
C GLY A 178 -10.74 -5.82 -17.53
N ASP A 179 -10.13 -4.93 -18.31
CA ASP A 179 -8.67 -4.78 -18.37
C ASP A 179 -8.09 -4.30 -17.03
N SER A 180 -8.76 -3.34 -16.36
CA SER A 180 -8.38 -2.89 -15.04
C SER A 180 -8.46 -4.02 -14.00
N ALA A 181 -9.56 -4.78 -14.00
CA ALA A 181 -9.73 -5.94 -13.12
C ALA A 181 -8.68 -7.02 -13.37
N ASP A 182 -8.37 -7.34 -14.64
CA ASP A 182 -7.32 -8.31 -15.01
C ASP A 182 -5.95 -7.89 -14.48
N LEU A 183 -5.58 -6.60 -14.52
CA LEU A 183 -4.32 -6.13 -13.96
C LEU A 183 -4.26 -6.27 -12.44
N TRP A 184 -5.33 -5.89 -11.72
CA TRP A 184 -5.40 -6.08 -10.26
C TRP A 184 -5.32 -7.55 -9.87
N ASP A 185 -5.99 -8.42 -10.62
CA ASP A 185 -5.97 -9.86 -10.44
C ASP A 185 -4.58 -10.47 -10.64
N ARG A 186 -3.85 -10.02 -11.67
CA ARG A 186 -2.47 -10.45 -11.95
C ARG A 186 -1.52 -9.99 -10.86
N LEU A 187 -1.63 -8.74 -10.41
CA LEU A 187 -0.86 -8.22 -9.28
C LEU A 187 -1.14 -9.05 -8.03
N THR A 188 -2.42 -9.32 -7.73
CA THR A 188 -2.81 -10.12 -6.57
C THR A 188 -2.18 -11.51 -6.59
N ARG A 189 -2.25 -12.20 -7.74
CA ARG A 189 -1.66 -13.54 -7.89
C ARG A 189 -0.15 -13.53 -7.79
N ALA A 190 0.52 -12.60 -8.49
CA ALA A 190 1.97 -12.52 -8.48
C ALA A 190 2.53 -12.17 -7.07
N MET A 191 1.88 -11.27 -6.34
CA MET A 191 2.27 -10.96 -4.97
C MET A 191 2.00 -12.13 -4.01
N ALA A 192 0.90 -12.87 -4.21
CA ALA A 192 0.57 -14.03 -3.38
C ALA A 192 1.59 -15.17 -3.54
N GLU A 193 2.20 -15.35 -4.71
CA GLU A 193 3.31 -16.29 -4.94
C GLU A 193 4.51 -15.98 -4.05
N ASP A 194 4.73 -14.71 -3.71
CA ASP A 194 5.77 -14.26 -2.78
C ASP A 194 5.31 -14.19 -1.31
N GLY A 195 4.11 -14.65 -0.98
CA GLY A 195 3.54 -14.58 0.37
C GLY A 195 3.06 -13.19 0.79
N VAL A 196 2.98 -12.25 -0.15
CA VAL A 196 2.50 -10.88 0.08
C VAL A 196 1.05 -10.75 -0.37
N ARG A 197 0.18 -10.19 0.49
CA ARG A 197 -1.22 -9.95 0.16
C ARG A 197 -1.43 -8.54 -0.37
N LEU A 198 -1.90 -8.43 -1.59
CA LEU A 198 -2.28 -7.15 -2.16
C LEU A 198 -3.57 -6.62 -1.54
N ILE A 199 -3.52 -5.37 -1.10
CA ILE A 199 -4.70 -4.53 -0.85
C ILE A 199 -4.86 -3.64 -2.09
N ALA A 200 -5.60 -4.11 -3.07
CA ALA A 200 -5.88 -3.34 -4.27
C ALA A 200 -6.61 -2.04 -3.91
N GLN A 201 -6.48 -1.02 -4.76
CA GLN A 201 -7.24 0.21 -4.55
C GLN A 201 -8.73 -0.11 -4.40
N PRO A 202 -9.40 0.35 -3.32
CA PRO A 202 -10.81 0.05 -3.06
C PRO A 202 -11.72 0.49 -4.22
N GLU A 203 -12.60 -0.40 -4.66
CA GLU A 203 -13.48 -0.16 -5.81
C GLU A 203 -14.30 1.14 -5.71
N PRO A 204 -14.91 1.50 -4.56
CA PRO A 204 -15.67 2.74 -4.44
C PRO A 204 -14.88 4.01 -4.74
N SER A 205 -13.54 3.94 -4.66
CA SER A 205 -12.66 5.07 -4.93
C SER A 205 -12.20 5.16 -6.38
N ARG A 206 -12.54 4.18 -7.24
CA ARG A 206 -12.05 4.13 -8.63
C ARG A 206 -12.97 4.88 -9.58
N GLU A 207 -12.38 5.45 -10.63
CA GLU A 207 -13.07 6.08 -11.73
C GLU A 207 -12.41 5.68 -13.06
N GLY A 208 -13.20 5.22 -14.04
CA GLY A 208 -12.75 4.91 -15.40
C GLY A 208 -11.60 3.88 -15.50
N GLY A 209 -11.38 3.07 -14.48
CA GLY A 209 -10.33 2.04 -14.44
C GLY A 209 -8.90 2.55 -14.26
N LEU A 210 -8.65 3.85 -14.40
CA LEU A 210 -7.33 4.50 -14.35
C LEU A 210 -7.16 5.48 -13.20
N TRP A 211 -8.25 5.99 -12.63
CA TRP A 211 -8.23 7.15 -11.77
C TRP A 211 -8.83 6.90 -10.39
N THR A 212 -8.51 7.78 -9.46
CA THR A 212 -9.23 7.92 -8.19
C THR A 212 -10.27 9.02 -8.34
N ARG A 213 -11.48 8.78 -7.84
CA ARG A 213 -12.55 9.78 -7.81
C ARG A 213 -12.11 11.04 -7.04
N PRO A 214 -12.46 12.24 -7.51
CA PRO A 214 -12.10 13.51 -6.85
C PRO A 214 -12.55 13.61 -5.39
N ASP A 215 -13.66 12.96 -5.01
CA ASP A 215 -14.17 12.94 -3.63
C ASP A 215 -13.14 12.41 -2.61
N TYR A 216 -12.15 11.65 -3.07
CA TYR A 216 -11.08 11.06 -2.25
C TYR A 216 -9.76 11.83 -2.32
N ALA A 217 -9.69 12.91 -3.08
CA ALA A 217 -8.50 13.74 -3.14
C ALA A 217 -8.27 14.54 -1.86
N VAL A 218 -7.02 14.94 -1.61
CA VAL A 218 -6.71 15.84 -0.50
C VAL A 218 -7.38 17.20 -0.69
N ALA A 219 -7.78 17.86 0.40
CA ALA A 219 -8.38 19.18 0.34
C ALA A 219 -7.45 20.19 -0.37
N GLY A 220 -8.01 21.01 -1.25
CA GLY A 220 -7.26 21.98 -2.04
C GLY A 220 -6.47 21.38 -3.22
N HIS A 221 -6.71 20.13 -3.58
CA HIS A 221 -6.06 19.45 -4.69
C HIS A 221 -6.20 20.20 -6.04
N GLU A 222 -7.36 20.81 -6.30
CA GLU A 222 -7.60 21.58 -7.53
C GLU A 222 -6.65 22.78 -7.65
N THR A 223 -6.34 23.45 -6.53
CA THR A 223 -5.46 24.62 -6.48
C THR A 223 -3.98 24.22 -6.44
N SER A 224 -3.66 23.16 -5.70
CA SER A 224 -2.27 22.67 -5.57
C SER A 224 -1.81 21.80 -6.73
N GLY A 225 -2.72 21.25 -7.52
CA GLY A 225 -2.45 20.24 -8.54
C GLY A 225 -2.03 18.88 -7.95
N ASP A 226 -2.36 18.62 -6.68
CA ASP A 226 -1.98 17.37 -6.00
C ASP A 226 -2.88 16.22 -6.42
N ALA A 227 -2.50 15.51 -7.45
CA ALA A 227 -3.22 14.34 -7.94
C ALA A 227 -2.95 13.06 -7.13
N GLU A 228 -1.90 13.02 -6.32
CA GLU A 228 -1.42 11.77 -5.69
C GLU A 228 -1.93 11.56 -4.28
N HIS A 229 -1.94 12.59 -3.44
CA HIS A 229 -2.36 12.43 -2.05
C HIS A 229 -3.88 12.34 -1.90
N LYS A 230 -4.31 11.57 -0.90
CA LYS A 230 -5.72 11.29 -0.64
C LYS A 230 -6.14 11.76 0.75
N ASN A 231 -7.45 11.97 0.91
CA ASN A 231 -8.08 12.42 2.15
C ASN A 231 -8.35 11.24 3.13
N PRO A 232 -8.79 11.53 4.38
CA PRO A 232 -9.11 10.49 5.35
C PRO A 232 -10.22 9.52 4.93
N ALA A 233 -11.17 9.93 4.07
CA ALA A 233 -12.21 9.03 3.58
C ALA A 233 -11.62 7.91 2.72
N TYR A 234 -10.64 8.22 1.86
CA TYR A 234 -9.88 7.20 1.16
C TYR A 234 -9.09 6.31 2.14
N GLY A 235 -8.43 6.95 3.10
CA GLY A 235 -7.69 6.24 4.15
C GLY A 235 -8.56 5.24 4.92
N ALA A 236 -9.83 5.60 5.16
CA ALA A 236 -10.79 4.70 5.80
C ALA A 236 -11.10 3.46 4.96
N LEU A 237 -11.25 3.61 3.63
CA LEU A 237 -11.45 2.46 2.74
C LEU A 237 -10.24 1.50 2.76
N VAL A 238 -9.03 2.04 2.74
CA VAL A 238 -7.80 1.22 2.80
C VAL A 238 -7.68 0.54 4.15
N LEU A 239 -7.92 1.26 5.25
CA LEU A 239 -7.83 0.73 6.60
C LEU A 239 -8.85 -0.38 6.86
N ASP A 240 -10.10 -0.20 6.38
CA ASP A 240 -11.14 -1.22 6.45
C ASP A 240 -10.77 -2.48 5.64
N ALA A 241 -10.18 -2.31 4.45
CA ALA A 241 -9.68 -3.43 3.66
C ALA A 241 -8.54 -4.18 4.36
N LEU A 242 -7.60 -3.47 5.00
CA LEU A 242 -6.53 -4.05 5.81
C LEU A 242 -7.10 -4.85 6.98
N THR A 243 -8.02 -4.28 7.76
CA THR A 243 -8.60 -4.93 8.94
C THR A 243 -9.42 -6.16 8.58
N ARG A 244 -10.18 -6.13 7.49
CA ARG A 244 -10.92 -7.31 6.99
C ARG A 244 -9.99 -8.47 6.63
N GLN A 245 -8.86 -8.18 5.98
CA GLN A 245 -7.87 -9.21 5.63
C GLN A 245 -7.24 -9.86 6.87
N LEU A 246 -7.02 -9.09 7.93
CA LEU A 246 -6.48 -9.58 9.20
C LEU A 246 -7.52 -10.39 9.98
N SER A 247 -8.76 -9.91 10.06
CA SER A 247 -9.84 -10.56 10.83
C SER A 247 -10.24 -11.92 10.26
N ALA A 248 -10.19 -12.08 8.94
CA ALA A 248 -10.52 -13.35 8.26
C ALA A 248 -9.62 -14.52 8.75
N GLN A 249 -8.39 -14.23 9.19
CA GLN A 249 -7.47 -15.26 9.68
C GLN A 249 -7.50 -15.44 11.19
N ILE A 250 -7.71 -14.38 11.97
CA ILE A 250 -7.87 -14.53 13.43
C ILE A 250 -9.01 -15.51 13.73
N SER A 251 -10.07 -15.46 12.95
CA SER A 251 -11.21 -16.42 13.05
C SER A 251 -10.85 -17.86 12.66
N THR A 252 -9.79 -18.06 11.88
CA THR A 252 -9.32 -19.40 11.47
C THR A 252 -8.43 -20.01 12.56
N PHE A 253 -7.56 -19.21 13.20
CA PHE A 253 -6.72 -19.67 14.31
C PHE A 253 -7.48 -19.95 15.61
N ALA A 254 -8.62 -19.29 15.83
CA ALA A 254 -9.47 -19.56 17.02
C ALA A 254 -10.27 -20.87 16.92
N LYS A 255 -10.23 -21.58 15.79
CA LYS A 255 -10.95 -22.84 15.52
C LYS A 255 -10.03 -24.06 15.46
N THR A 256 -8.73 -23.88 15.57
CA THR A 256 -7.72 -24.95 15.68
C THR A 256 -7.17 -25.03 17.09
#